data_9b79f8aa50b9b560f32bd2e5d25f1d96
#
_entry.id   9b79f8aa50b9b560f32bd2e5d25f1d96
#
_cell.length_a   1.000
_cell.length_b   1.000
_cell.length_c   1.000
_cell.angle_alpha   90.00
_cell.angle_beta   90.00
_cell.angle_gamma   90.00
#
_symmetry.space_group_name_H-M   'P 1'
#
loop_
_entity.id
_entity.type
_entity.pdbx_description
1 polymer ?
#
loop_
_entity_poly.entity_id
_entity_poly.type
_entity_poly.pdbx_seq_one_letter_code
_entity_poly.pdbx_strand_id
1 'polypeptide(L)'
;MRKLIYLVIFLFISTGIYAQTKDLVQYVNTLQGTDSHFGLSYGNTYPTTGMPYAMHTWSAQTGKNGEGWKYQYAVDAIRGFCQSHQCSPWMSDYAVYSFMPMVGELVVNQDKRATKFSHNNEIAKPHYYKVTLNNGITTEMAPTTRGVHLRFSYPSTGDAYLVIDGYTDMSEIKIDPAKRQISG
;
A
#
# COMPACT_ATOMS: atom_id res chain seq x y z
N MET A 1 -16.73 30.14 -52.62
CA MET A 1 -17.11 30.53 -51.24
C MET A 1 -17.85 29.43 -50.49
N ARG A 2 -18.94 28.81 -50.96
CA ARG A 2 -19.66 27.73 -50.24
C ARG A 2 -18.77 26.52 -49.83
N LYS A 3 -17.89 26.03 -50.71
CA LYS A 3 -17.00 24.90 -50.41
C LYS A 3 -15.96 25.23 -49.32
N LEU A 4 -15.51 26.46 -49.23
CA LEU A 4 -14.59 26.94 -48.21
C LEU A 4 -15.26 27.00 -46.83
N ILE A 5 -16.54 27.41 -46.79
CA ILE A 5 -17.34 27.44 -45.57
C ILE A 5 -17.54 26.04 -45.00
N TYR A 6 -17.82 25.04 -45.84
CA TYR A 6 -17.96 23.65 -45.39
C TYR A 6 -16.63 23.06 -44.84
N LEU A 7 -15.51 23.41 -45.45
CA LEU A 7 -14.18 22.99 -44.97
C LEU A 7 -13.85 23.59 -43.59
N VAL A 8 -14.17 24.88 -43.40
CA VAL A 8 -13.96 25.54 -42.09
C VAL A 8 -14.87 24.98 -41.04
N ILE A 9 -16.15 24.68 -41.31
CA ILE A 9 -17.08 24.04 -40.38
C ILE A 9 -16.60 22.63 -40.02
N PHE A 10 -16.11 21.86 -41.00
CA PHE A 10 -15.58 20.51 -40.74
C PHE A 10 -14.31 20.54 -39.88
N LEU A 11 -13.43 21.52 -40.06
CA LEU A 11 -12.26 21.74 -39.20
C LEU A 11 -12.65 22.09 -37.75
N PHE A 12 -13.68 22.90 -37.55
CA PHE A 12 -14.14 23.26 -36.21
C PHE A 12 -14.83 22.09 -35.46
N ILE A 13 -15.48 21.18 -36.16
CA ILE A 13 -16.13 20.01 -35.57
C ILE A 13 -15.09 18.96 -35.16
N SER A 14 -13.95 18.85 -35.83
CA SER A 14 -12.89 17.90 -35.53
C SER A 14 -12.06 18.24 -34.28
N THR A 15 -12.09 19.48 -33.80
CA THR A 15 -11.33 19.91 -32.61
C THR A 15 -12.05 19.68 -31.27
N GLY A 16 -13.30 19.20 -31.28
CA GLY A 16 -14.16 19.12 -30.10
C GLY A 16 -14.34 17.74 -29.49
N ILE A 17 -13.79 16.65 -30.06
CA ILE A 17 -13.98 15.32 -29.53
C ILE A 17 -12.72 14.88 -28.75
N TYR A 18 -12.39 15.58 -27.69
CA TYR A 18 -11.60 14.97 -26.62
C TYR A 18 -12.57 14.08 -25.84
N ALA A 19 -12.51 12.79 -26.08
CA ALA A 19 -13.14 11.82 -25.20
C ALA A 19 -12.52 12.01 -23.81
N GLN A 20 -13.27 12.61 -22.91
CA GLN A 20 -12.86 12.72 -21.51
C GLN A 20 -12.75 11.30 -20.96
N THR A 21 -11.54 10.78 -20.89
CA THR A 21 -11.30 9.44 -20.32
C THR A 21 -11.71 9.49 -18.86
N LYS A 22 -12.86 8.89 -18.56
CA LYS A 22 -13.35 8.81 -17.20
C LYS A 22 -12.38 7.93 -16.40
N ASP A 23 -11.81 8.47 -15.34
CA ASP A 23 -11.00 7.68 -14.40
C ASP A 23 -11.90 6.67 -13.68
N LEU A 24 -11.92 5.43 -14.17
CA LEU A 24 -12.76 4.36 -13.63
C LEU A 24 -12.17 3.77 -12.34
N VAL A 25 -10.90 4.02 -12.04
CA VAL A 25 -10.23 3.51 -10.83
C VAL A 25 -10.86 4.09 -9.56
N GLN A 26 -11.44 5.28 -9.63
CA GLN A 26 -12.14 5.90 -8.51
C GLN A 26 -13.34 5.08 -7.99
N TYR A 27 -13.89 4.16 -8.79
CA TYR A 27 -15.01 3.29 -8.40
C TYR A 27 -14.54 1.97 -7.77
N VAL A 28 -13.24 1.70 -7.74
CA VAL A 28 -12.69 0.49 -7.11
C VAL A 28 -12.43 0.76 -5.64
N ASN A 29 -13.16 0.07 -4.78
CA ASN A 29 -12.94 0.10 -3.34
C ASN A 29 -12.11 -1.11 -2.91
N THR A 30 -10.82 -0.92 -2.67
CA THR A 30 -9.92 -2.00 -2.23
C THR A 30 -10.08 -2.37 -0.75
N LEU A 31 -10.82 -1.58 0.02
CA LEU A 31 -11.17 -1.90 1.42
C LEU A 31 -12.40 -2.81 1.52
N GLN A 32 -13.10 -3.08 0.42
CA GLN A 32 -14.27 -3.93 0.41
C GLN A 32 -13.94 -5.33 0.94
N GLY A 33 -14.73 -5.83 1.88
CA GLY A 33 -14.56 -7.14 2.52
C GLY A 33 -13.59 -7.16 3.70
N THR A 34 -12.89 -6.06 4.02
CA THR A 34 -11.95 -6.00 5.15
C THR A 34 -12.63 -5.72 6.50
N ASP A 35 -13.87 -5.23 6.49
CA ASP A 35 -14.69 -5.03 7.68
C ASP A 35 -15.55 -6.28 7.94
N SER A 36 -15.02 -7.21 8.70
CA SER A 36 -15.62 -8.52 8.94
C SER A 36 -15.20 -9.06 10.32
N HIS A 37 -15.50 -10.31 10.63
CA HIS A 37 -15.22 -10.94 11.90
C HIS A 37 -14.69 -12.37 11.72
N PHE A 38 -14.16 -12.96 12.78
CA PHE A 38 -13.49 -14.28 12.75
C PHE A 38 -14.35 -15.38 12.13
N GLY A 39 -15.66 -15.42 12.41
CA GLY A 39 -16.57 -16.41 11.85
C GLY A 39 -16.71 -16.39 10.33
N LEU A 40 -16.33 -15.26 9.68
CA LEU A 40 -16.25 -15.08 8.24
C LEU A 40 -14.80 -14.91 7.76
N SER A 41 -13.82 -15.43 8.50
CA SER A 41 -12.37 -15.34 8.20
C SER A 41 -11.93 -13.89 7.95
N TYR A 42 -12.46 -12.93 8.71
CA TYR A 42 -12.21 -11.50 8.53
C TYR A 42 -12.37 -11.01 7.09
N GLY A 43 -13.33 -11.62 6.35
CA GLY A 43 -13.56 -11.35 4.93
C GLY A 43 -12.51 -11.94 3.99
N ASN A 44 -11.37 -12.40 4.52
CA ASN A 44 -10.22 -12.94 3.77
C ASN A 44 -9.74 -12.02 2.64
N THR A 45 -9.80 -10.71 2.88
CA THR A 45 -9.41 -9.66 1.94
C THR A 45 -8.51 -8.64 2.64
N TYR A 46 -7.76 -7.87 1.87
CA TYR A 46 -6.97 -6.74 2.36
C TYR A 46 -6.84 -5.67 1.27
N PRO A 47 -6.50 -4.41 1.61
CA PRO A 47 -6.44 -3.31 0.65
C PRO A 47 -5.22 -3.47 -0.26
N THR A 48 -5.31 -4.44 -1.17
CA THR A 48 -4.25 -4.79 -2.10
C THR A 48 -3.90 -3.63 -3.01
N THR A 49 -2.62 -3.26 -3.03
CA THR A 49 -2.05 -2.36 -4.01
C THR A 49 -1.03 -3.11 -4.86
N GLY A 50 -1.19 -3.08 -6.18
CA GLY A 50 -0.39 -3.85 -7.14
C GLY A 50 -0.58 -3.38 -8.58
N MET A 51 0.34 -3.75 -9.46
CA MET A 51 0.15 -3.57 -10.90
C MET A 51 -0.69 -4.71 -11.46
N PRO A 52 -1.43 -4.51 -12.56
CA PRO A 52 -2.08 -5.60 -13.28
C PRO A 52 -1.06 -6.67 -13.64
N TYR A 53 -1.39 -7.94 -13.35
CA TYR A 53 -0.51 -9.09 -13.59
C TYR A 53 0.85 -9.02 -12.87
N ALA A 54 0.94 -8.27 -11.78
CA ALA A 54 2.16 -8.25 -10.97
C ALA A 54 2.40 -9.58 -10.27
N MET A 55 3.66 -9.85 -9.94
CA MET A 55 4.04 -11.09 -9.23
C MET A 55 3.64 -11.06 -7.76
N HIS A 56 3.39 -9.89 -7.22
CA HIS A 56 3.01 -9.69 -5.82
C HIS A 56 2.30 -8.36 -5.63
N THR A 57 1.70 -8.20 -4.47
CA THR A 57 0.97 -7.02 -4.05
C THR A 57 1.51 -6.50 -2.70
N TRP A 58 1.12 -5.30 -2.35
CA TRP A 58 1.52 -4.63 -1.12
C TRP A 58 0.31 -4.19 -0.32
N SER A 59 0.43 -4.21 1.00
CA SER A 59 -0.65 -3.83 1.91
C SER A 59 -0.11 -3.21 3.20
N ALA A 60 -0.90 -2.35 3.82
CA ALA A 60 -0.77 -2.05 5.22
C ALA A 60 -1.10 -3.31 6.05
N GLN A 61 -0.47 -3.42 7.21
CA GLN A 61 -0.57 -4.57 8.09
C GLN A 61 -1.08 -4.16 9.47
N THR A 62 -2.24 -4.66 9.85
CA THR A 62 -2.79 -4.51 11.21
C THR A 62 -2.57 -5.78 12.05
N GLY A 63 -2.44 -6.94 11.43
CA GLY A 63 -2.08 -8.23 12.04
C GLY A 63 -0.57 -8.40 12.24
N LYS A 64 -0.13 -9.55 12.75
CA LYS A 64 1.27 -9.88 12.97
C LYS A 64 1.93 -10.44 11.71
N ASN A 65 3.27 -10.46 11.67
CA ASN A 65 4.01 -11.15 10.62
C ASN A 65 3.63 -12.64 10.62
N GLY A 66 3.45 -13.21 9.43
CA GLY A 66 3.03 -14.59 9.25
C GLY A 66 1.53 -14.84 9.37
N GLU A 67 0.73 -13.87 9.84
CA GLU A 67 -0.73 -14.00 9.84
C GLU A 67 -1.30 -13.81 8.45
N GLY A 68 -2.24 -14.68 8.06
CA GLY A 68 -2.97 -14.56 6.79
C GLY A 68 -3.92 -13.35 6.73
N TRP A 69 -4.43 -12.93 7.87
CA TRP A 69 -5.32 -11.75 8.01
C TRP A 69 -4.51 -10.48 8.22
N LYS A 70 -3.84 -10.03 7.20
CA LYS A 70 -2.92 -8.88 7.26
C LYS A 70 -3.57 -7.58 7.67
N TYR A 71 -4.78 -7.35 7.20
CA TYR A 71 -5.51 -6.11 7.42
C TYR A 71 -6.93 -6.40 7.85
N GLN A 72 -7.33 -5.79 8.93
CA GLN A 72 -8.69 -5.80 9.46
C GLN A 72 -9.14 -4.36 9.64
N TYR A 73 -10.23 -3.98 9.01
CA TYR A 73 -10.74 -2.59 9.03
C TYR A 73 -11.05 -2.10 10.45
N ALA A 74 -11.57 -2.97 11.31
CA ALA A 74 -11.88 -2.64 12.69
C ALA A 74 -10.65 -2.34 13.58
N VAL A 75 -9.41 -2.63 13.10
CA VAL A 75 -8.17 -2.39 13.85
C VAL A 75 -7.57 -1.04 13.44
N ASP A 76 -7.48 -0.12 14.40
CA ASP A 76 -7.05 1.26 14.21
C ASP A 76 -5.53 1.49 14.33
N ALA A 77 -4.72 0.42 14.26
CA ALA A 77 -3.28 0.50 14.41
C ALA A 77 -2.55 -0.33 13.34
N ILE A 78 -1.58 0.29 12.68
CA ILE A 78 -0.70 -0.33 11.69
C ILE A 78 0.61 -0.76 12.36
N ARG A 79 1.06 -1.98 12.08
CA ARG A 79 2.30 -2.60 12.59
C ARG A 79 3.42 -2.60 11.56
N GLY A 80 3.10 -2.37 10.29
CA GLY A 80 4.03 -2.35 9.18
C GLY A 80 3.33 -2.28 7.83
N PHE A 81 4.14 -2.31 6.78
CA PHE A 81 3.72 -2.37 5.38
C PHE A 81 4.42 -3.55 4.75
N CYS A 82 3.69 -4.50 4.20
CA CYS A 82 4.21 -5.79 3.81
C CYS A 82 3.89 -6.18 2.37
N GLN A 83 4.72 -7.04 1.82
CA GLN A 83 4.51 -7.71 0.55
C GLN A 83 3.61 -8.93 0.73
N SER A 84 2.83 -9.26 -0.30
CA SER A 84 2.10 -10.51 -0.40
C SER A 84 1.97 -10.98 -1.82
N HIS A 85 1.91 -12.30 -2.03
CA HIS A 85 1.73 -12.91 -3.34
C HIS A 85 0.44 -13.71 -3.48
N GLN A 86 -0.27 -13.95 -2.39
CA GLN A 86 -1.59 -14.60 -2.39
C GLN A 86 -2.42 -14.18 -1.17
N CYS A 87 -3.70 -14.50 -1.19
CA CYS A 87 -4.68 -14.06 -0.20
C CYS A 87 -5.34 -15.27 0.47
N SER A 88 -4.62 -16.02 1.30
CA SER A 88 -5.23 -17.08 2.09
C SER A 88 -4.65 -17.11 3.49
N PRO A 89 -5.45 -17.13 4.55
CA PRO A 89 -4.97 -17.17 5.93
C PRO A 89 -4.42 -18.54 6.34
N TRP A 90 -4.56 -19.56 5.50
CA TRP A 90 -4.31 -20.96 5.89
C TRP A 90 -2.87 -21.42 5.71
N MET A 91 -2.05 -20.68 4.98
CA MET A 91 -0.71 -21.13 4.60
C MET A 91 0.40 -20.54 5.46
N SER A 92 0.15 -19.49 6.22
CA SER A 92 1.12 -18.77 7.07
C SER A 92 2.40 -18.28 6.36
N ASP A 93 2.37 -18.14 5.04
CA ASP A 93 3.50 -17.74 4.21
C ASP A 93 3.42 -16.28 3.73
N TYR A 94 2.61 -15.48 4.43
CA TYR A 94 2.32 -14.10 4.07
C TYR A 94 3.04 -13.12 4.98
N ALA A 95 3.33 -11.95 4.44
CA ALA A 95 3.97 -10.89 5.19
C ALA A 95 5.27 -11.35 5.88
N VAL A 96 6.08 -12.10 5.13
CA VAL A 96 7.36 -12.63 5.64
C VAL A 96 8.34 -11.54 6.06
N TYR A 97 8.16 -10.33 5.55
CA TYR A 97 8.84 -9.14 6.05
C TYR A 97 7.95 -7.91 5.93
N SER A 98 8.17 -6.96 6.81
CA SER A 98 7.45 -5.69 6.84
C SER A 98 8.39 -4.51 7.06
N PHE A 99 7.94 -3.35 6.61
CA PHE A 99 8.60 -2.07 6.78
C PHE A 99 7.77 -1.22 7.72
N MET A 100 8.35 -0.78 8.84
CA MET A 100 7.64 0.11 9.76
C MET A 100 8.45 1.39 10.01
N PRO A 101 7.99 2.54 9.50
CA PRO A 101 8.62 3.82 9.81
C PRO A 101 8.27 4.23 11.24
N MET A 102 9.24 4.75 11.97
CA MET A 102 9.10 5.17 13.36
C MET A 102 9.77 6.53 13.60
N VAL A 103 9.28 7.26 14.56
CA VAL A 103 9.84 8.56 14.97
C VAL A 103 9.98 8.62 16.50
N GLY A 104 11.09 9.19 16.98
CA GLY A 104 11.40 9.34 18.40
C GLY A 104 12.07 8.11 18.98
N GLU A 105 11.35 7.20 19.58
CA GLU A 105 11.88 5.97 20.17
C GLU A 105 11.89 4.80 19.16
N LEU A 106 13.01 4.07 19.09
CA LEU A 106 13.10 2.84 18.29
C LEU A 106 12.51 1.66 19.05
N VAL A 107 11.38 1.13 18.59
CA VAL A 107 10.69 -0.03 19.15
C VAL A 107 10.62 -1.16 18.12
N VAL A 108 11.37 -2.25 18.32
CA VAL A 108 11.42 -3.39 17.38
C VAL A 108 10.23 -4.34 17.51
N ASN A 109 9.67 -4.44 18.73
CA ASN A 109 8.57 -5.37 18.99
C ASN A 109 7.32 -5.00 18.22
N GLN A 110 6.72 -5.94 17.47
CA GLN A 110 5.58 -5.72 16.59
C GLN A 110 4.35 -5.13 17.28
N ASP A 111 4.04 -5.60 18.47
CA ASP A 111 2.86 -5.17 19.21
C ASP A 111 3.03 -3.77 19.77
N LYS A 112 4.24 -3.46 20.27
CA LYS A 112 4.55 -2.17 20.88
C LYS A 112 4.78 -1.06 19.86
N ARG A 113 5.27 -1.38 18.65
CA ARG A 113 5.50 -0.40 17.59
C ARG A 113 4.23 -0.05 16.81
N ALA A 114 3.14 -0.79 17.01
CA ALA A 114 1.89 -0.53 16.34
C ALA A 114 1.45 0.92 16.55
N THR A 115 1.26 1.64 15.46
CA THR A 115 0.93 3.07 15.50
C THR A 115 -0.49 3.30 14.99
N LYS A 116 -1.28 4.03 15.77
CA LYS A 116 -2.68 4.33 15.43
C LYS A 116 -2.79 5.19 14.18
N PHE A 117 -3.91 5.01 13.47
CA PHE A 117 -4.29 5.81 12.33
C PHE A 117 -5.81 6.01 12.28
N SER A 118 -6.28 6.83 11.38
CA SER A 118 -7.70 6.98 11.06
C SER A 118 -7.92 6.68 9.59
N HIS A 119 -9.01 5.97 9.26
CA HIS A 119 -9.42 5.74 7.87
C HIS A 119 -9.70 7.04 7.09
N ASN A 120 -9.99 8.15 7.79
CA ASN A 120 -10.09 9.46 7.15
C ASN A 120 -8.75 9.95 6.55
N ASN A 121 -7.63 9.39 7.02
CA ASN A 121 -6.28 9.69 6.57
C ASN A 121 -5.69 8.55 5.69
N GLU A 122 -6.54 7.63 5.23
CA GLU A 122 -6.18 6.48 4.42
C GLU A 122 -6.71 6.64 2.99
N ILE A 123 -5.85 6.41 2.02
CA ILE A 123 -6.20 6.31 0.60
C ILE A 123 -5.79 4.93 0.13
N ALA A 124 -6.76 4.08 -0.18
CA ALA A 124 -6.55 2.73 -0.67
C ALA A 124 -7.08 2.62 -2.10
N LYS A 125 -6.14 2.52 -3.08
CA LYS A 125 -6.45 2.35 -4.50
C LYS A 125 -5.68 1.15 -5.06
N PRO A 126 -6.12 0.53 -6.14
CA PRO A 126 -5.43 -0.62 -6.72
C PRO A 126 -3.96 -0.36 -7.06
N HIS A 127 -3.61 0.86 -7.46
CA HIS A 127 -2.27 1.24 -7.92
C HIS A 127 -1.52 2.16 -6.96
N TYR A 128 -2.15 2.57 -5.84
CA TYR A 128 -1.56 3.51 -4.90
C TYR A 128 -2.20 3.37 -3.52
N TYR A 129 -1.37 3.34 -2.50
CA TYR A 129 -1.81 3.40 -1.11
C TYR A 129 -1.11 4.55 -0.38
N LYS A 130 -1.84 5.23 0.48
CA LYS A 130 -1.30 6.27 1.35
C LYS A 130 -2.02 6.25 2.69
N VAL A 131 -1.27 6.42 3.76
CA VAL A 131 -1.83 6.63 5.10
C VAL A 131 -0.96 7.60 5.89
N THR A 132 -1.60 8.46 6.68
CA THR A 132 -0.92 9.28 7.67
C THR A 132 -1.23 8.73 9.06
N LEU A 133 -0.19 8.31 9.76
CA LEU A 133 -0.25 7.77 11.12
C LEU A 133 -0.40 8.91 12.14
N ASN A 134 -0.93 8.59 13.33
CA ASN A 134 -1.18 9.58 14.38
C ASN A 134 0.11 10.22 14.96
N ASN A 135 1.26 9.59 14.73
CA ASN A 135 2.57 10.15 15.06
C ASN A 135 3.13 11.12 13.99
N GLY A 136 2.34 11.45 12.97
CA GLY A 136 2.68 12.40 11.91
C GLY A 136 3.45 11.79 10.73
N ILE A 137 3.80 10.51 10.75
CA ILE A 137 4.46 9.85 9.61
C ILE A 137 3.43 9.58 8.51
N THR A 138 3.77 9.94 7.28
CA THR A 138 3.01 9.55 6.09
C THR A 138 3.76 8.49 5.32
N THR A 139 3.09 7.38 5.06
CA THR A 139 3.58 6.28 4.20
C THR A 139 2.81 6.25 2.90
N GLU A 140 3.54 6.11 1.79
CA GLU A 140 2.99 5.96 0.45
C GLU A 140 3.61 4.73 -0.22
N MET A 141 2.79 3.98 -0.95
CA MET A 141 3.20 2.81 -1.72
C MET A 141 2.74 2.96 -3.17
N ALA A 142 3.69 2.85 -4.10
CA ALA A 142 3.42 2.81 -5.53
C ALA A 142 4.06 1.53 -6.10
N PRO A 143 3.27 0.51 -6.43
CA PRO A 143 3.77 -0.79 -6.86
C PRO A 143 4.33 -0.74 -8.27
N THR A 144 5.24 -1.68 -8.55
CA THR A 144 5.73 -2.02 -9.88
C THR A 144 5.40 -3.48 -10.19
N THR A 145 5.79 -3.99 -11.34
CA THR A 145 5.57 -5.40 -11.70
C THR A 145 6.24 -6.38 -10.72
N ARG A 146 7.40 -6.00 -10.15
CA ARG A 146 8.22 -6.88 -9.29
C ARG A 146 8.69 -6.21 -7.99
N GLY A 147 8.16 -5.06 -7.65
CA GLY A 147 8.60 -4.30 -6.48
C GLY A 147 7.61 -3.21 -6.11
N VAL A 148 8.03 -2.33 -5.23
CA VAL A 148 7.28 -1.18 -4.80
C VAL A 148 8.22 0.01 -4.58
N HIS A 149 7.74 1.20 -4.87
CA HIS A 149 8.32 2.42 -4.36
C HIS A 149 7.63 2.75 -3.04
N LEU A 150 8.39 2.71 -1.95
CA LEU A 150 7.95 3.15 -0.63
C LEU A 150 8.49 4.56 -0.37
N ARG A 151 7.62 5.45 0.07
CA ARG A 151 8.00 6.77 0.53
C ARG A 151 7.50 6.99 1.95
N PHE A 152 8.42 7.31 2.84
CA PHE A 152 8.13 7.65 4.23
C PHE A 152 8.46 9.13 4.44
N SER A 153 7.45 9.91 4.81
CA SER A 153 7.61 11.32 5.17
C SER A 153 7.48 11.45 6.68
N TYR A 154 8.56 11.88 7.31
CA TYR A 154 8.64 12.02 8.76
C TYR A 154 8.31 13.46 9.18
N PRO A 155 7.76 13.67 10.39
CA PRO A 155 7.67 15.00 10.98
C PRO A 155 9.07 15.59 11.17
N SER A 156 9.17 16.91 11.31
CA SER A 156 10.44 17.62 11.45
C SER A 156 11.13 17.43 12.81
N THR A 157 10.48 16.77 13.76
CA THR A 157 10.96 16.58 15.14
C THR A 157 11.13 15.13 15.48
N GLY A 158 12.20 14.79 16.17
CA GLY A 158 12.54 13.43 16.60
C GLY A 158 13.42 12.66 15.61
N ASP A 159 14.07 11.63 16.12
CA ASP A 159 14.87 10.73 15.31
C ASP A 159 13.97 9.87 14.42
N ALA A 160 14.35 9.69 13.16
CA ALA A 160 13.63 8.92 12.18
C ALA A 160 14.27 7.54 12.00
N TYR A 161 13.45 6.50 12.09
CA TYR A 161 13.87 5.10 11.91
C TYR A 161 13.00 4.39 10.88
N LEU A 162 13.59 3.40 10.24
CA LEU A 162 12.85 2.41 9.45
C LEU A 162 13.20 1.02 9.99
N VAL A 163 12.23 0.36 10.61
CA VAL A 163 12.37 -1.04 11.02
C VAL A 163 12.04 -1.91 9.83
N ILE A 164 12.99 -2.78 9.45
CA ILE A 164 12.78 -3.88 8.52
C ILE A 164 12.69 -5.15 9.36
N ASP A 165 11.53 -5.77 9.39
CA ASP A 165 11.22 -6.90 10.26
C ASP A 165 10.96 -8.14 9.41
N GLY A 166 11.80 -9.14 9.56
CA GLY A 166 11.68 -10.44 8.92
C GLY A 166 10.98 -11.45 9.81
N TYR A 167 10.40 -12.48 9.21
CA TYR A 167 9.81 -13.60 9.94
C TYR A 167 10.90 -14.37 10.70
N THR A 168 10.70 -14.59 12.01
CA THR A 168 11.78 -14.92 12.95
C THR A 168 12.52 -16.23 12.68
N ASP A 169 11.86 -17.22 12.09
CA ASP A 169 12.43 -18.58 12.02
C ASP A 169 13.02 -18.95 10.65
N MET A 170 12.88 -18.09 9.63
CA MET A 170 13.25 -18.42 8.26
C MET A 170 13.82 -17.23 7.47
N SER A 171 14.22 -16.14 8.13
CA SER A 171 14.73 -14.97 7.44
C SER A 171 16.18 -14.66 7.80
N GLU A 172 16.96 -14.30 6.81
CA GLU A 172 18.31 -13.78 6.94
C GLU A 172 18.33 -12.36 6.36
N ILE A 173 18.99 -11.42 7.01
CA ILE A 173 19.16 -10.05 6.50
C ILE A 173 20.65 -9.76 6.35
N LYS A 174 21.04 -9.35 5.14
CA LYS A 174 22.40 -8.89 4.80
C LYS A 174 22.38 -7.43 4.46
N ILE A 175 23.31 -6.67 5.01
CA ILE A 175 23.46 -5.24 4.75
C ILE A 175 24.75 -5.02 3.96
N ASP A 176 24.66 -4.39 2.80
CA ASP A 176 25.78 -3.93 1.99
C ASP A 176 25.79 -2.39 1.94
N PRO A 177 26.54 -1.72 2.83
CA PRO A 177 26.58 -0.25 2.88
C PRO A 177 27.16 0.37 1.61
N ALA A 178 28.10 -0.30 0.94
CA ALA A 178 28.74 0.21 -0.26
C ALA A 178 27.76 0.28 -1.44
N LYS A 179 26.87 -0.68 -1.55
CA LYS A 179 25.79 -0.70 -2.55
C LYS A 179 24.52 -0.01 -2.08
N ARG A 180 24.43 0.42 -0.80
CA ARG A 180 23.20 0.89 -0.18
C ARG A 180 22.06 -0.11 -0.34
N GLN A 181 22.35 -1.37 -0.09
CA GLN A 181 21.44 -2.48 -0.33
C GLN A 181 21.25 -3.30 0.94
N ILE A 182 20.01 -3.72 1.14
CA ILE A 182 19.63 -4.75 2.12
C ILE A 182 19.05 -5.89 1.29
N SER A 183 19.46 -7.12 1.60
CA SER A 183 19.00 -8.35 0.95
C SER A 183 18.78 -9.44 1.98
N GLY A 184 17.97 -10.43 1.63
CA GLY A 184 17.66 -11.57 2.45
C GLY A 184 16.93 -12.64 1.67
#